data_8e4e78a0a9e06657f4d064ee8248e4df
#
_entry.id   8e4e78a0a9e06657f4d064ee8248e4df
#
_cell.length_a   1.000
_cell.length_b   1.000
_cell.length_c   1.000
_cell.angle_alpha   90.00
_cell.angle_beta   90.00
_cell.angle_gamma   90.00
#
_symmetry.space_group_name_H-M   'P 1'
#
loop_
_entity.id
_entity.type
_entity.pdbx_description
1 polymer ?
#
loop_
_entity_poly.entity_id
_entity_poly.type
_entity_poly.pdbx_seq_one_letter_code
_entity_poly.pdbx_strand_id
1 'polypeptide(L)'
;IGLFIDEVGKFITQKNDYFYPAAAPIIYIFFIFTLLLLLQMRRREETTARAELCKALETLQDWIYYPINQKEQAILIERLNLAKNNADIAILTNLAEGILSVIQQDQRPIPAEKPVRWELYIKGLDRWFSERSLRLSLAVGFVILTYFAFKNPIGYLLAPYMPSITESIFFEAHSGRWFGGEIAPQLYQVRVILEILLGCLLSVVWFLLFRNKPRIGIPLGFGVILVYFGTIDMLLFYFEQFSTILYVLYQLLLLLGLFYYRTRFLPAGKA
;
A
#
# COMPACT_ATOMS: atom_id res chain seq x y z
N ILE A 1 12.29 11.02 -15.01
CA ILE A 1 13.35 10.50 -14.10
C ILE A 1 13.84 9.15 -14.60
N GLY A 2 12.97 8.15 -14.88
CA GLY A 2 13.36 6.83 -15.37
C GLY A 2 14.20 6.89 -16.65
N LEU A 3 13.78 7.66 -17.65
CA LEU A 3 14.53 7.93 -18.88
C LEU A 3 15.88 8.61 -18.62
N PHE A 4 15.93 9.53 -17.67
CA PHE A 4 17.17 10.20 -17.29
C PHE A 4 18.18 9.24 -16.65
N ILE A 5 17.70 8.34 -15.78
CA ILE A 5 18.56 7.31 -15.14
C ILE A 5 19.05 6.30 -16.18
N ASP A 6 18.23 5.93 -17.16
CA ASP A 6 18.63 5.07 -18.28
C ASP A 6 19.70 5.73 -19.15
N GLU A 7 19.53 7.00 -19.51
CA GLU A 7 20.52 7.75 -20.30
C GLU A 7 21.83 7.92 -19.53
N VAL A 8 21.79 8.31 -18.26
CA VAL A 8 22.99 8.44 -17.42
C VAL A 8 23.69 7.08 -17.26
N GLY A 9 22.92 6.00 -17.11
CA GLY A 9 23.45 4.64 -17.05
C GLY A 9 24.23 4.25 -18.31
N LYS A 10 23.77 4.63 -19.51
CA LYS A 10 24.47 4.39 -20.77
C LYS A 10 25.84 5.09 -20.86
N PHE A 11 25.97 6.28 -20.25
CA PHE A 11 27.25 7.00 -20.21
C PHE A 11 28.23 6.43 -19.19
N ILE A 12 27.76 5.83 -18.11
CA ILE A 12 28.62 5.27 -17.04
C ILE A 12 29.12 3.88 -17.42
N THR A 13 28.31 3.05 -18.05
CA THR A 13 28.71 1.72 -18.52
C THR A 13 29.25 1.80 -19.92
N GLN A 14 30.55 1.86 -20.11
CA GLN A 14 31.23 1.84 -21.44
C GLN A 14 30.91 0.58 -22.29
N LYS A 15 30.00 -0.28 -21.87
CA LYS A 15 29.49 -1.42 -22.61
C LYS A 15 28.08 -1.11 -23.07
N ASN A 16 27.82 -1.40 -24.33
CA ASN A 16 26.54 -1.23 -25.04
C ASN A 16 25.40 -2.13 -24.51
N ASP A 17 25.41 -2.46 -23.22
CA ASP A 17 24.34 -3.22 -22.56
C ASP A 17 23.21 -2.28 -22.16
N TYR A 18 22.06 -2.52 -22.70
CA TYR A 18 20.87 -1.68 -22.75
C TYR A 18 20.28 -1.32 -21.37
N PHE A 19 20.78 -1.90 -20.27
CA PHE A 19 20.28 -1.63 -18.92
C PHE A 19 21.40 -1.58 -17.87
N TYR A 20 21.52 -0.42 -17.23
CA TYR A 20 22.30 -0.32 -16.00
C TYR A 20 21.62 -1.14 -14.90
N PRO A 21 22.27 -2.14 -14.29
CA PRO A 21 21.63 -3.08 -13.36
C PRO A 21 20.95 -2.42 -12.15
N ALA A 22 21.50 -1.29 -11.68
CA ALA A 22 20.94 -0.56 -10.56
C ALA A 22 19.78 0.40 -10.94
N ALA A 23 19.45 0.57 -12.22
CA ALA A 23 18.39 1.48 -12.64
C ALA A 23 17.01 1.05 -12.10
N ALA A 24 16.67 -0.22 -12.21
CA ALA A 24 15.39 -0.75 -11.73
C ALA A 24 15.21 -0.58 -10.21
N PRO A 25 16.14 -0.97 -9.32
CA PRO A 25 16.02 -0.72 -7.90
C PRO A 25 16.00 0.78 -7.54
N ILE A 26 16.73 1.64 -8.24
CA ILE A 26 16.69 3.10 -8.00
C ILE A 26 15.30 3.67 -8.32
N ILE A 27 14.71 3.29 -9.46
CA ILE A 27 13.37 3.70 -9.84
C ILE A 27 12.35 3.22 -8.80
N TYR A 28 12.48 1.98 -8.33
CA TYR A 28 11.63 1.40 -7.31
C TYR A 28 11.72 2.14 -5.98
N ILE A 29 12.93 2.42 -5.48
CA ILE A 29 13.14 3.20 -4.25
C ILE A 29 12.52 4.58 -4.37
N PHE A 30 12.71 5.26 -5.52
CA PHE A 30 12.14 6.57 -5.76
C PHE A 30 10.61 6.53 -5.74
N PHE A 31 10.00 5.49 -6.32
CA PHE A 31 8.55 5.29 -6.30
C PHE A 31 8.03 5.08 -4.87
N ILE A 32 8.67 4.20 -4.08
CA ILE A 32 8.30 3.97 -2.67
C ILE A 32 8.48 5.24 -1.84
N PHE A 33 9.59 5.96 -2.03
CA PHE A 33 9.83 7.22 -1.32
C PHE A 33 8.77 8.27 -1.64
N THR A 34 8.39 8.42 -2.91
CA THR A 34 7.32 9.32 -3.34
C THR A 34 5.99 8.93 -2.70
N LEU A 35 5.66 7.63 -2.68
CA LEU A 35 4.44 7.13 -2.05
C LEU A 35 4.44 7.42 -0.53
N LEU A 36 5.55 7.20 0.16
CA LEU A 36 5.69 7.50 1.60
C LEU A 36 5.54 8.99 1.89
N LEU A 37 6.13 9.86 1.05
CA LEU A 37 5.94 11.31 1.17
C LEU A 37 4.48 11.72 1.01
N LEU A 38 3.78 11.18 0.02
CA LEU A 38 2.36 11.46 -0.18
C LEU A 38 1.52 10.99 1.02
N LEU A 39 1.82 9.81 1.57
CA LEU A 39 1.14 9.31 2.77
C LEU A 39 1.46 10.15 4.00
N GLN A 40 2.69 10.64 4.15
CA GLN A 40 3.11 11.51 5.24
C GLN A 40 2.44 12.89 5.14
N MET A 41 2.35 13.47 3.95
CA MET A 41 1.64 14.73 3.72
C MET A 41 0.16 14.61 4.09
N ARG A 42 -0.49 13.49 3.74
CA ARG A 42 -1.89 13.23 4.14
C ARG A 42 -2.10 13.07 5.65
N ARG A 43 -1.09 12.61 6.40
CA ARG A 43 -1.18 12.44 7.87
C ARG A 43 -1.05 13.75 8.66
N ARG A 44 -0.50 14.79 8.05
CA ARG A 44 -0.24 16.10 8.71
C ARG A 44 -1.37 17.11 8.57
N GLU A 45 -2.58 16.68 8.31
CA GLU A 45 -3.71 17.58 8.51
C GLU A 45 -3.93 17.76 10.02
N GLU A 46 -3.17 18.70 10.61
CA GLU A 46 -3.54 19.24 11.91
C GLU A 46 -4.96 19.80 11.79
N THR A 47 -5.85 19.33 12.64
CA THR A 47 -7.23 19.81 12.74
C THR A 47 -7.23 21.20 13.39
N THR A 48 -6.55 22.16 12.78
CA THR A 48 -6.62 23.55 13.20
C THR A 48 -7.96 24.14 12.75
N ALA A 49 -8.56 24.97 13.58
CA ALA A 49 -9.82 25.65 13.24
C ALA A 49 -9.77 26.33 11.87
N ARG A 50 -8.62 26.87 11.48
CA ARG A 50 -8.40 27.48 10.16
C ARG A 50 -8.45 26.46 9.04
N ALA A 51 -7.80 25.29 9.21
CA ALA A 51 -7.79 24.23 8.20
C ALA A 51 -9.21 23.67 7.98
N GLU A 52 -9.95 23.44 9.06
CA GLU A 52 -11.34 22.96 8.97
C GLU A 52 -12.26 24.01 8.33
N LEU A 53 -12.05 25.28 8.63
CA LEU A 53 -12.80 26.37 8.00
C LEU A 53 -12.47 26.48 6.51
N CYS A 54 -11.20 26.37 6.10
CA CYS A 54 -10.82 26.38 4.69
C CYS A 54 -11.48 25.23 3.91
N LYS A 55 -11.44 24.00 4.46
CA LYS A 55 -12.13 22.86 3.86
C LYS A 55 -13.65 23.04 3.80
N ALA A 56 -14.24 23.66 4.83
CA ALA A 56 -15.65 23.97 4.84
C ALA A 56 -16.00 25.00 3.76
N LEU A 57 -15.14 26.00 3.53
CA LEU A 57 -15.32 27.00 2.47
C LEU A 57 -15.23 26.40 1.07
N GLU A 58 -14.32 25.44 0.84
CA GLU A 58 -14.28 24.69 -0.43
C GLU A 58 -15.58 23.94 -0.68
N THR A 59 -16.08 23.21 0.33
CA THR A 59 -17.37 22.50 0.23
C THR A 59 -18.55 23.49 0.07
N LEU A 60 -18.46 24.65 0.72
CA LEU A 60 -19.47 25.71 0.59
C LEU A 60 -19.50 26.29 -0.82
N GLN A 61 -18.34 26.43 -1.47
CA GLN A 61 -18.27 26.87 -2.86
C GLN A 61 -19.04 25.91 -3.76
N ASP A 62 -18.84 24.60 -3.59
CA ASP A 62 -19.58 23.59 -4.35
C ASP A 62 -21.08 23.66 -4.06
N TRP A 63 -21.46 23.89 -2.79
CA TRP A 63 -22.86 24.03 -2.37
C TRP A 63 -23.57 25.25 -2.99
N ILE A 64 -22.84 26.32 -3.25
CA ILE A 64 -23.40 27.51 -3.90
C ILE A 64 -23.78 27.20 -5.36
N TYR A 65 -22.94 26.45 -6.06
CA TYR A 65 -23.14 26.18 -7.48
C TYR A 65 -23.99 24.91 -7.73
N TYR A 66 -23.91 23.93 -6.85
CA TYR A 66 -24.58 22.64 -7.02
C TYR A 66 -25.27 22.21 -5.72
N PRO A 67 -26.43 21.54 -5.80
CA PRO A 67 -27.05 20.95 -4.61
C PRO A 67 -26.18 19.80 -4.11
N ILE A 68 -25.65 19.92 -2.90
CA ILE A 68 -24.87 18.87 -2.23
C ILE A 68 -25.80 17.80 -1.64
N ASN A 69 -25.30 16.59 -1.49
CA ASN A 69 -26.04 15.49 -0.91
C ASN A 69 -26.07 15.58 0.64
N GLN A 70 -26.93 14.77 1.27
CA GLN A 70 -27.13 14.80 2.72
C GLN A 70 -25.84 14.49 3.51
N LYS A 71 -24.96 13.62 2.99
CA LYS A 71 -23.67 13.31 3.65
C LYS A 71 -22.70 14.47 3.56
N GLU A 72 -22.60 15.10 2.40
CA GLU A 72 -21.74 16.27 2.21
C GLU A 72 -22.20 17.44 3.10
N GLN A 73 -23.52 17.65 3.22
CA GLN A 73 -24.08 18.63 4.13
C GLN A 73 -23.75 18.31 5.59
N ALA A 74 -23.87 17.05 6.01
CA ALA A 74 -23.51 16.63 7.36
C ALA A 74 -22.01 16.84 7.66
N ILE A 75 -21.13 16.52 6.71
CA ILE A 75 -19.68 16.74 6.82
C ILE A 75 -19.37 18.23 6.89
N LEU A 76 -20.04 19.06 6.10
CA LEU A 76 -19.88 20.50 6.11
C LEU A 76 -20.26 21.09 7.48
N ILE A 77 -21.39 20.67 8.04
CA ILE A 77 -21.85 21.10 9.37
C ILE A 77 -20.88 20.64 10.47
N GLU A 78 -20.38 19.41 10.39
CA GLU A 78 -19.40 18.86 11.34
C GLU A 78 -18.10 19.69 11.32
N ARG A 79 -17.55 19.98 10.14
CA ARG A 79 -16.33 20.80 9.98
C ARG A 79 -16.51 22.23 10.51
N LEU A 80 -17.65 22.86 10.23
CA LEU A 80 -17.95 24.18 10.76
C LEU A 80 -18.07 24.18 12.29
N ASN A 81 -18.67 23.15 12.89
CA ASN A 81 -18.71 22.99 14.34
C ASN A 81 -17.32 22.76 14.94
N LEU A 82 -16.46 21.96 14.29
CA LEU A 82 -15.08 21.78 14.72
C LEU A 82 -14.27 23.08 14.63
N ALA A 83 -14.45 23.83 13.54
CA ALA A 83 -13.82 25.14 13.37
C ALA A 83 -14.29 26.13 14.44
N LYS A 84 -15.58 26.17 14.75
CA LYS A 84 -16.16 27.01 15.81
C LYS A 84 -15.58 26.67 17.19
N ASN A 85 -15.53 25.38 17.55
CA ASN A 85 -15.12 24.93 18.89
C ASN A 85 -13.62 25.07 19.15
N ASN A 86 -12.79 25.02 18.09
CA ASN A 86 -11.33 25.07 18.17
C ASN A 86 -10.75 26.42 17.74
N ALA A 87 -11.58 27.45 17.54
CA ALA A 87 -11.12 28.74 17.06
C ALA A 87 -10.48 29.56 18.21
N ASP A 88 -9.22 29.91 18.05
CA ASP A 88 -8.50 30.84 18.94
C ASP A 88 -8.89 32.32 18.72
N ILE A 89 -9.59 32.61 17.63
CA ILE A 89 -9.91 33.97 17.17
C ILE A 89 -11.43 34.12 16.98
N ALA A 90 -12.04 35.03 17.68
CA ALA A 90 -13.48 35.31 17.66
C ALA A 90 -14.06 35.54 16.22
N ILE A 91 -13.25 36.08 15.31
CA ILE A 91 -13.64 36.31 13.91
C ILE A 91 -13.94 34.97 13.20
N LEU A 92 -13.13 33.92 13.44
CA LEU A 92 -13.34 32.60 12.83
C LEU A 92 -14.61 31.93 13.39
N THR A 93 -14.86 32.10 14.67
CA THR A 93 -16.08 31.61 15.32
C THR A 93 -17.33 32.25 14.72
N ASN A 94 -17.34 33.60 14.61
CA ASN A 94 -18.46 34.35 14.06
C ASN A 94 -18.70 33.97 12.58
N LEU A 95 -17.64 33.77 11.80
CA LEU A 95 -17.76 33.36 10.41
C LEU A 95 -18.37 31.95 10.30
N ALA A 96 -17.91 30.99 11.12
CA ALA A 96 -18.46 29.62 11.13
C ALA A 96 -19.93 29.61 11.55
N GLU A 97 -20.33 30.44 12.55
CA GLU A 97 -21.72 30.59 12.98
C GLU A 97 -22.61 31.23 11.88
N GLY A 98 -22.09 32.24 11.21
CA GLY A 98 -22.79 32.87 10.09
C GLY A 98 -23.08 31.88 8.96
N ILE A 99 -22.09 31.08 8.57
CA ILE A 99 -22.26 30.05 7.55
C ILE A 99 -23.25 28.96 8.00
N LEU A 100 -23.13 28.47 9.26
CA LEU A 100 -24.08 27.51 9.82
C LEU A 100 -25.52 28.01 9.79
N SER A 101 -25.78 29.28 10.12
CA SER A 101 -27.11 29.86 10.08
C SER A 101 -27.69 29.88 8.67
N VAL A 102 -26.88 30.19 7.65
CA VAL A 102 -27.29 30.20 6.25
C VAL A 102 -27.64 28.77 5.77
N ILE A 103 -26.82 27.78 6.13
CA ILE A 103 -27.07 26.38 5.74
C ILE A 103 -28.35 25.84 6.40
N GLN A 104 -28.60 26.20 7.65
CA GLN A 104 -29.81 25.77 8.38
C GLN A 104 -31.08 26.41 7.84
N GLN A 105 -30.99 27.61 7.26
CA GLN A 105 -32.12 28.32 6.64
C GLN A 105 -32.40 27.85 5.22
N ASP A 106 -31.47 27.12 4.60
CA ASP A 106 -31.62 26.62 3.23
C ASP A 106 -32.67 25.51 3.15
N GLN A 107 -33.75 25.78 2.45
CA GLN A 107 -34.86 24.84 2.20
C GLN A 107 -34.76 24.16 0.84
N ARG A 108 -33.60 24.23 0.15
CA ARG A 108 -33.44 23.54 -1.13
C ARG A 108 -33.61 22.03 -0.97
N PRO A 109 -34.33 21.37 -1.90
CA PRO A 109 -34.49 19.94 -1.84
C PRO A 109 -33.11 19.27 -1.98
N ILE A 110 -32.76 18.46 -0.99
CA ILE A 110 -31.52 17.68 -1.01
C ILE A 110 -31.68 16.60 -2.08
N PRO A 111 -30.80 16.55 -3.10
CA PRO A 111 -30.89 15.53 -4.14
C PRO A 111 -30.72 14.14 -3.53
N ALA A 112 -31.57 13.21 -3.97
CA ALA A 112 -31.43 11.79 -3.58
C ALA A 112 -30.03 11.30 -3.95
N GLU A 113 -29.34 10.67 -2.99
CA GLU A 113 -28.01 10.09 -3.21
C GLU A 113 -28.04 9.14 -4.41
N LYS A 114 -27.42 9.54 -5.50
CA LYS A 114 -27.06 8.56 -6.54
C LYS A 114 -25.84 7.79 -6.01
N PRO A 115 -25.98 6.49 -5.72
CA PRO A 115 -24.83 5.73 -5.23
C PRO A 115 -23.70 5.85 -6.24
N VAL A 116 -22.55 6.33 -5.79
CA VAL A 116 -21.37 6.43 -6.66
C VAL A 116 -21.08 5.03 -7.19
N ARG A 117 -20.82 4.88 -8.48
CA ARG A 117 -20.62 3.58 -9.14
C ARG A 117 -19.70 2.63 -8.35
N TRP A 118 -18.65 3.17 -7.74
CA TRP A 118 -17.73 2.36 -6.93
C TRP A 118 -18.37 1.82 -5.64
N GLU A 119 -19.35 2.52 -5.02
CA GLU A 119 -20.10 2.01 -3.87
C GLU A 119 -20.99 0.80 -4.23
N LEU A 120 -21.54 0.78 -5.44
CA LEU A 120 -22.27 -0.37 -5.96
C LEU A 120 -21.35 -1.59 -6.16
N TYR A 121 -20.10 -1.35 -6.63
CA TYR A 121 -19.09 -2.41 -6.73
C TYR A 121 -18.66 -2.91 -5.35
N ILE A 122 -18.46 -2.04 -4.36
CA ILE A 122 -18.14 -2.45 -2.99
C ILE A 122 -19.30 -3.20 -2.34
N LYS A 123 -20.54 -2.73 -2.49
CA LYS A 123 -21.72 -3.47 -2.00
C LYS A 123 -21.89 -4.82 -2.70
N GLY A 124 -21.54 -4.92 -3.98
CA GLY A 124 -21.47 -6.18 -4.71
C GLY A 124 -20.40 -7.14 -4.13
N LEU A 125 -19.21 -6.63 -3.89
CA LEU A 125 -18.11 -7.35 -3.23
C LEU A 125 -18.48 -7.78 -1.80
N ASP A 126 -19.25 -6.95 -1.09
CA ASP A 126 -19.72 -7.22 0.25
C ASP A 126 -20.62 -8.46 0.35
N ARG A 127 -21.33 -8.78 -0.71
CA ARG A 127 -22.20 -9.95 -0.81
C ARG A 127 -21.40 -11.24 -1.04
N TRP A 128 -20.21 -11.13 -1.66
CA TRP A 128 -19.36 -12.27 -2.02
C TRP A 128 -18.33 -12.60 -0.94
N PHE A 129 -17.87 -11.61 -0.16
CA PHE A 129 -16.83 -11.80 0.85
C PHE A 129 -17.40 -11.84 2.27
N SER A 130 -17.76 -13.07 2.72
CA SER A 130 -17.96 -13.30 4.14
C SER A 130 -16.62 -13.18 4.89
N GLU A 131 -16.65 -12.87 6.19
CA GLU A 131 -15.45 -12.77 7.02
C GLU A 131 -14.55 -14.02 6.89
N ARG A 132 -15.16 -15.20 6.90
CA ARG A 132 -14.44 -16.47 6.77
C ARG A 132 -13.80 -16.63 5.40
N SER A 133 -14.53 -16.33 4.33
CA SER A 133 -14.03 -16.43 2.96
C SER A 133 -12.84 -15.51 2.74
N LEU A 134 -12.96 -14.24 3.13
CA LEU A 134 -11.88 -13.26 2.97
C LEU A 134 -10.63 -13.65 3.79
N ARG A 135 -10.82 -14.09 5.04
CA ARG A 135 -9.70 -14.55 5.88
C ARG A 135 -9.00 -15.76 5.27
N LEU A 136 -9.74 -16.74 4.78
CA LEU A 136 -9.16 -17.91 4.13
C LEU A 136 -8.45 -17.54 2.82
N SER A 137 -9.02 -16.66 2.02
CA SER A 137 -8.39 -16.14 0.80
C SER A 137 -7.06 -15.44 1.12
N LEU A 138 -7.01 -14.60 2.15
CA LEU A 138 -5.78 -13.98 2.62
C LEU A 138 -4.77 -15.01 3.13
N ALA A 139 -5.22 -16.01 3.91
CA ALA A 139 -4.35 -17.07 4.39
C ALA A 139 -3.72 -17.86 3.23
N VAL A 140 -4.51 -18.23 2.22
CA VAL A 140 -4.02 -18.90 0.99
C VAL A 140 -3.05 -17.97 0.24
N GLY A 141 -3.37 -16.69 0.14
CA GLY A 141 -2.46 -15.71 -0.46
C GLY A 141 -1.11 -15.64 0.26
N PHE A 142 -1.10 -15.66 1.58
CA PHE A 142 0.15 -15.72 2.35
C PHE A 142 0.90 -17.06 2.20
N VAL A 143 0.21 -18.18 2.04
CA VAL A 143 0.85 -19.48 1.71
C VAL A 143 1.58 -19.39 0.37
N ILE A 144 0.95 -18.82 -0.65
CA ILE A 144 1.57 -18.61 -1.96
C ILE A 144 2.80 -17.71 -1.85
N LEU A 145 2.70 -16.59 -1.11
CA LEU A 145 3.84 -15.70 -0.89
C LEU A 145 4.98 -16.40 -0.13
N THR A 146 4.64 -17.21 0.87
CA THR A 146 5.61 -18.04 1.61
C THR A 146 6.33 -19.05 0.70
N TYR A 147 5.58 -19.69 -0.21
CA TYR A 147 6.18 -20.58 -1.20
C TYR A 147 7.23 -19.86 -2.07
N PHE A 148 6.89 -18.67 -2.57
CA PHE A 148 7.83 -17.87 -3.35
C PHE A 148 9.04 -17.42 -2.53
N ALA A 149 8.84 -17.06 -1.25
CA ALA A 149 9.93 -16.68 -0.36
C ALA A 149 10.91 -17.82 -0.09
N PHE A 150 10.46 -19.08 -0.04
CA PHE A 150 11.34 -20.23 0.19
C PHE A 150 11.89 -20.86 -1.09
N LYS A 151 11.33 -20.57 -2.26
CA LYS A 151 11.75 -21.17 -3.54
C LYS A 151 13.26 -21.00 -3.78
N ASN A 152 13.78 -19.77 -3.70
CA ASN A 152 15.18 -19.46 -3.96
C ASN A 152 16.12 -19.98 -2.85
N PRO A 153 15.84 -19.78 -1.56
CA PRO A 153 16.62 -20.36 -0.47
C PRO A 153 16.76 -21.87 -0.56
N ILE A 154 15.68 -22.59 -0.83
CA ILE A 154 15.69 -24.05 -0.98
C ILE A 154 16.57 -24.44 -2.17
N GLY A 155 16.42 -23.78 -3.31
CA GLY A 155 17.26 -23.99 -4.48
C GLY A 155 18.74 -23.77 -4.18
N TYR A 156 19.07 -22.69 -3.49
CA TYR A 156 20.45 -22.37 -3.09
C TYR A 156 21.05 -23.42 -2.17
N LEU A 157 20.29 -23.90 -1.20
CA LEU A 157 20.76 -24.95 -0.26
C LEU A 157 20.89 -26.34 -0.92
N LEU A 158 20.04 -26.63 -1.90
CA LEU A 158 20.07 -27.94 -2.61
C LEU A 158 21.06 -27.98 -3.77
N ALA A 159 21.48 -26.84 -4.30
CA ALA A 159 22.40 -26.76 -5.44
C ALA A 159 23.66 -27.59 -5.31
N PRO A 160 24.35 -27.70 -4.16
CA PRO A 160 25.53 -28.54 -4.02
C PRO A 160 25.25 -30.06 -4.12
N TYR A 161 24.01 -30.47 -3.80
CA TYR A 161 23.62 -31.88 -3.71
C TYR A 161 22.91 -32.40 -4.97
N MET A 162 22.22 -31.53 -5.68
CA MET A 162 21.38 -31.91 -6.84
C MET A 162 21.45 -30.81 -7.95
N PRO A 163 22.59 -30.64 -8.61
CA PRO A 163 22.78 -29.56 -9.58
C PRO A 163 21.81 -29.64 -10.76
N SER A 164 21.53 -30.84 -11.27
CA SER A 164 20.64 -31.03 -12.43
C SER A 164 19.16 -30.72 -12.17
N ILE A 165 18.70 -30.92 -10.93
CA ILE A 165 17.31 -30.63 -10.53
C ILE A 165 17.18 -29.15 -10.17
N THR A 166 18.17 -28.57 -9.53
CA THR A 166 18.18 -27.16 -9.13
C THR A 166 18.29 -26.23 -10.32
N GLU A 167 19.09 -26.59 -11.34
CA GLU A 167 19.14 -25.80 -12.58
C GLU A 167 17.80 -25.71 -13.31
N SER A 168 17.00 -26.78 -13.33
CA SER A 168 15.76 -26.84 -14.10
C SER A 168 14.55 -26.26 -13.37
N ILE A 169 14.49 -26.35 -12.04
CA ILE A 169 13.29 -26.03 -11.25
C ILE A 169 13.44 -24.75 -10.41
N PHE A 170 14.63 -24.53 -9.85
CA PHE A 170 14.84 -23.47 -8.86
C PHE A 170 15.78 -22.36 -9.30
N PHE A 171 16.54 -22.52 -10.40
CA PHE A 171 17.73 -21.72 -10.65
C PHE A 171 17.79 -21.13 -12.06
N GLU A 172 16.98 -20.12 -12.34
CA GLU A 172 17.27 -19.22 -13.46
C GLU A 172 18.47 -18.31 -13.18
N ALA A 173 18.88 -18.17 -11.93
CA ALA A 173 19.96 -17.28 -11.50
C ALA A 173 21.38 -17.76 -11.89
N HIS A 174 21.58 -19.03 -12.28
CA HIS A 174 22.89 -19.54 -12.68
C HIS A 174 23.21 -19.43 -14.17
N SER A 175 22.32 -18.88 -14.97
CA SER A 175 22.58 -18.68 -16.40
C SER A 175 23.57 -17.55 -16.71
N GLY A 176 24.59 -17.33 -15.90
CA GLY A 176 25.73 -16.47 -16.22
C GLY A 176 25.46 -14.97 -16.37
N ARG A 177 24.23 -14.51 -16.11
CA ARG A 177 23.85 -13.10 -16.15
C ARG A 177 23.93 -12.44 -14.78
N TRP A 178 25.05 -12.59 -14.11
CA TRP A 178 25.36 -11.76 -12.95
C TRP A 178 25.71 -10.34 -13.46
N PHE A 179 24.71 -9.50 -13.58
CA PHE A 179 24.88 -8.07 -13.91
C PHE A 179 25.38 -7.27 -12.72
N GLY A 180 26.38 -7.72 -12.02
CA GLY A 180 26.85 -6.93 -10.90
C GLY A 180 28.17 -7.48 -10.42
N GLY A 181 29.23 -6.80 -10.73
CA GLY A 181 30.60 -7.00 -10.29
C GLY A 181 30.86 -7.88 -9.04
N GLU A 182 31.94 -7.65 -8.33
CA GLU A 182 32.40 -8.44 -7.17
C GLU A 182 31.40 -8.49 -5.99
N ILE A 183 30.43 -7.56 -5.92
CA ILE A 183 29.46 -7.41 -4.82
C ILE A 183 28.22 -8.29 -5.00
N ALA A 184 27.90 -8.74 -6.22
CA ALA A 184 26.69 -9.50 -6.51
C ALA A 184 26.53 -10.80 -5.71
N PRO A 185 27.57 -11.62 -5.49
CA PRO A 185 27.48 -12.83 -4.67
C PRO A 185 27.08 -12.54 -3.21
N GLN A 186 27.62 -11.45 -2.65
CA GLN A 186 27.33 -11.04 -1.27
C GLN A 186 25.89 -10.55 -1.14
N LEU A 187 25.41 -9.75 -2.08
CA LEU A 187 24.00 -9.32 -2.12
C LEU A 187 23.04 -10.48 -2.27
N TYR A 188 23.41 -11.49 -3.04
CA TYR A 188 22.60 -12.70 -3.18
C TYR A 188 22.50 -13.49 -1.87
N GLN A 189 23.59 -13.64 -1.14
CA GLN A 189 23.58 -14.29 0.19
C GLN A 189 22.68 -13.51 1.17
N VAL A 190 22.78 -12.18 1.18
CA VAL A 190 21.90 -11.32 1.99
C VAL A 190 20.43 -11.54 1.61
N ARG A 191 20.13 -11.61 0.30
CA ARG A 191 18.78 -11.90 -0.20
C ARG A 191 18.27 -13.24 0.36
N VAL A 192 19.04 -14.31 0.24
CA VAL A 192 18.68 -15.66 0.71
C VAL A 192 18.37 -15.65 2.22
N ILE A 193 19.20 -15.00 3.02
CA ILE A 193 18.99 -14.89 4.48
C ILE A 193 17.68 -14.12 4.78
N LEU A 194 17.45 -13.00 4.11
CA LEU A 194 16.23 -12.20 4.30
C LEU A 194 14.97 -12.96 3.84
N GLU A 195 15.04 -13.68 2.72
CA GLU A 195 13.95 -14.52 2.22
C GLU A 195 13.59 -15.62 3.22
N ILE A 196 14.57 -16.27 3.87
CA ILE A 196 14.31 -17.26 4.92
C ILE A 196 13.63 -16.61 6.13
N LEU A 197 14.16 -15.50 6.64
CA LEU A 197 13.62 -14.82 7.81
C LEU A 197 12.19 -14.35 7.58
N LEU A 198 11.95 -13.65 6.46
CA LEU A 198 10.61 -13.17 6.12
C LEU A 198 9.66 -14.30 5.72
N GLY A 199 10.15 -15.36 5.08
CA GLY A 199 9.39 -16.58 4.80
C GLY A 199 8.88 -17.25 6.09
N CYS A 200 9.71 -17.31 7.13
CA CYS A 200 9.28 -17.78 8.45
C CYS A 200 8.19 -16.89 9.06
N LEU A 201 8.34 -15.55 8.97
CA LEU A 201 7.32 -14.62 9.46
C LEU A 201 6.01 -14.73 8.67
N LEU A 202 6.07 -14.85 7.34
CA LEU A 202 4.92 -15.12 6.49
C LEU A 202 4.22 -16.42 6.89
N SER A 203 5.00 -17.46 7.24
CA SER A 203 4.45 -18.74 7.73
C SER A 203 3.66 -18.55 9.02
N VAL A 204 4.12 -17.71 9.93
CA VAL A 204 3.39 -17.37 11.15
C VAL A 204 2.11 -16.61 10.83
N VAL A 205 2.11 -15.69 9.86
CA VAL A 205 0.92 -14.93 9.45
C VAL A 205 -0.19 -15.85 8.96
N TRP A 206 0.08 -16.69 7.95
CA TRP A 206 -0.96 -17.57 7.42
C TRP A 206 -1.44 -18.59 8.47
N PHE A 207 -0.55 -19.08 9.33
CA PHE A 207 -0.92 -19.98 10.43
C PHE A 207 -1.88 -19.30 11.43
N LEU A 208 -1.63 -18.04 11.81
CA LEU A 208 -2.51 -17.26 12.67
C LEU A 208 -3.88 -17.03 12.02
N LEU A 209 -3.92 -16.75 10.73
CA LEU A 209 -5.17 -16.56 9.99
C LEU A 209 -5.98 -17.86 9.91
N PHE A 210 -5.33 -19.01 9.69
CA PHE A 210 -5.99 -20.33 9.75
C PHE A 210 -6.50 -20.67 11.16
N ARG A 211 -5.72 -20.31 12.21
CA ARG A 211 -6.09 -20.50 13.60
C ARG A 211 -7.18 -19.54 14.10
N ASN A 212 -7.80 -18.77 13.22
CA ASN A 212 -8.85 -17.80 13.59
C ASN A 212 -8.39 -16.71 14.57
N LYS A 213 -7.14 -16.26 14.42
CA LYS A 213 -6.55 -15.16 15.22
C LYS A 213 -6.25 -13.92 14.35
N PRO A 214 -7.25 -13.32 13.68
CA PRO A 214 -7.02 -12.21 12.76
C PRO A 214 -6.51 -10.94 13.46
N ARG A 215 -6.84 -10.74 14.75
CA ARG A 215 -6.38 -9.58 15.53
C ARG A 215 -4.86 -9.46 15.60
N ILE A 216 -4.14 -10.57 15.57
CA ILE A 216 -2.66 -10.62 15.58
C ILE A 216 -2.13 -10.81 14.15
N GLY A 217 -2.77 -11.69 13.37
CA GLY A 217 -2.30 -12.03 12.02
C GLY A 217 -2.36 -10.87 11.03
N ILE A 218 -3.41 -10.03 11.09
CA ILE A 218 -3.57 -8.89 10.17
C ILE A 218 -2.49 -7.81 10.37
N PRO A 219 -2.26 -7.28 11.60
CA PRO A 219 -1.20 -6.29 11.81
C PRO A 219 0.20 -6.86 11.51
N LEU A 220 0.45 -8.12 11.87
CA LEU A 220 1.71 -8.78 11.56
C LEU A 220 1.90 -8.90 10.04
N GLY A 221 0.87 -9.32 9.30
CA GLY A 221 0.90 -9.39 7.84
C GLY A 221 1.21 -8.06 7.17
N PHE A 222 0.62 -6.96 7.66
CA PHE A 222 0.97 -5.62 7.22
C PHE A 222 2.46 -5.31 7.42
N GLY A 223 2.97 -5.54 8.62
CA GLY A 223 4.37 -5.28 8.95
C GLY A 223 5.32 -6.08 8.08
N VAL A 224 5.05 -7.38 7.89
CA VAL A 224 5.90 -8.28 7.09
C VAL A 224 5.90 -7.86 5.61
N ILE A 225 4.74 -7.54 5.01
CA ILE A 225 4.68 -7.07 3.62
C ILE A 225 5.44 -5.76 3.46
N LEU A 226 5.31 -4.80 4.38
CA LEU A 226 6.03 -3.53 4.31
C LEU A 226 7.55 -3.71 4.38
N VAL A 227 8.02 -4.62 5.25
CA VAL A 227 9.44 -4.96 5.32
C VAL A 227 9.89 -5.65 4.03
N TYR A 228 9.05 -6.52 3.47
CA TYR A 228 9.32 -7.20 2.20
C TYR A 228 9.51 -6.19 1.06
N PHE A 229 8.62 -5.21 0.96
CA PHE A 229 8.75 -4.10 0.01
C PHE A 229 10.05 -3.31 0.16
N GLY A 230 10.45 -3.01 1.39
CA GLY A 230 11.65 -2.21 1.64
C GLY A 230 12.97 -2.95 1.49
N THR A 231 12.96 -4.28 1.49
CA THR A 231 14.18 -5.11 1.52
C THR A 231 14.28 -6.05 0.34
N ILE A 232 13.43 -7.07 0.29
CA ILE A 232 13.55 -8.15 -0.71
C ILE A 232 13.19 -7.65 -2.11
N ASP A 233 12.11 -6.88 -2.26
CA ASP A 233 11.71 -6.41 -3.59
C ASP A 233 12.78 -5.50 -4.21
N MET A 234 13.49 -4.72 -3.41
CA MET A 234 14.65 -3.95 -3.87
C MET A 234 15.74 -4.85 -4.45
N LEU A 235 16.04 -5.96 -3.76
CA LEU A 235 17.03 -6.95 -4.23
C LEU A 235 16.50 -7.74 -5.44
N LEU A 236 15.20 -8.05 -5.46
CA LEU A 236 14.56 -8.68 -6.62
C LEU A 236 14.65 -7.79 -7.86
N PHE A 237 14.37 -6.49 -7.74
CA PHE A 237 14.55 -5.55 -8.84
C PHE A 237 16.00 -5.47 -9.34
N TYR A 238 16.97 -5.65 -8.44
CA TYR A 238 18.38 -5.69 -8.83
C TYR A 238 18.74 -6.94 -9.64
N PHE A 239 18.23 -8.12 -9.24
CA PHE A 239 18.56 -9.39 -9.88
C PHE A 239 17.62 -9.76 -11.03
N GLU A 240 16.32 -9.52 -10.87
CA GLU A 240 15.26 -10.01 -11.78
C GLU A 240 14.61 -8.86 -12.57
N GLN A 241 14.98 -7.61 -12.28
CA GLN A 241 14.49 -6.41 -12.99
C GLN A 241 12.95 -6.34 -13.06
N PHE A 242 12.39 -6.16 -14.24
CA PHE A 242 10.96 -5.92 -14.44
C PHE A 242 10.08 -7.16 -14.20
N SER A 243 10.62 -8.38 -14.17
CA SER A 243 9.84 -9.57 -13.82
C SER A 243 9.30 -9.51 -12.38
N THR A 244 9.97 -8.76 -11.51
CA THR A 244 9.57 -8.51 -10.12
C THR A 244 8.24 -7.74 -10.00
N ILE A 245 7.82 -7.00 -11.02
CA ILE A 245 6.57 -6.21 -10.98
C ILE A 245 5.36 -7.08 -10.63
N LEU A 246 5.28 -8.30 -11.14
CA LEU A 246 4.17 -9.20 -10.83
C LEU A 246 4.13 -9.60 -9.36
N TYR A 247 5.31 -9.78 -8.71
CA TYR A 247 5.40 -10.05 -7.28
C TYR A 247 4.92 -8.85 -6.46
N VAL A 248 5.36 -7.66 -6.82
CA VAL A 248 4.94 -6.41 -6.17
C VAL A 248 3.45 -6.19 -6.30
N LEU A 249 2.87 -6.40 -7.48
CA LEU A 249 1.41 -6.30 -7.69
C LEU A 249 0.64 -7.31 -6.85
N TYR A 250 1.13 -8.54 -6.74
CA TYR A 250 0.54 -9.56 -5.89
C TYR A 250 0.56 -9.16 -4.40
N GLN A 251 1.68 -8.63 -3.92
CA GLN A 251 1.82 -8.14 -2.55
C GLN A 251 0.90 -6.93 -2.28
N LEU A 252 0.77 -6.01 -3.24
CA LEU A 252 -0.18 -4.88 -3.16
C LEU A 252 -1.62 -5.38 -3.06
N LEU A 253 -1.99 -6.42 -3.82
CA LEU A 253 -3.31 -7.04 -3.73
C LEU A 253 -3.56 -7.61 -2.33
N LEU A 254 -2.58 -8.31 -1.74
CA LEU A 254 -2.68 -8.82 -0.38
C LEU A 254 -2.81 -7.68 0.64
N LEU A 255 -2.03 -6.61 0.47
CA LEU A 255 -2.08 -5.43 1.34
C LEU A 255 -3.44 -4.73 1.29
N LEU A 256 -4.04 -4.60 0.11
CA LEU A 256 -5.40 -4.09 -0.07
C LEU A 256 -6.43 -5.01 0.61
N GLY A 257 -6.27 -6.33 0.48
CA GLY A 257 -7.13 -7.31 1.15
C GLY A 257 -7.03 -7.23 2.68
N LEU A 258 -5.82 -7.07 3.22
CA LEU A 258 -5.59 -6.85 4.65
C LEU A 258 -6.24 -5.54 5.12
N PHE A 259 -6.08 -4.46 4.35
CA PHE A 259 -6.69 -3.16 4.66
C PHE A 259 -8.21 -3.26 4.68
N TYR A 260 -8.80 -3.89 3.67
CA TYR A 260 -10.25 -4.13 3.59
C TYR A 260 -10.74 -4.97 4.76
N TYR A 261 -10.03 -6.05 5.12
CA TYR A 261 -10.38 -6.88 6.27
C TYR A 261 -10.34 -6.08 7.58
N ARG A 262 -9.27 -5.28 7.78
CA ARG A 262 -9.08 -4.46 8.98
C ARG A 262 -10.19 -3.43 9.14
N THR A 263 -10.53 -2.71 8.09
CA THR A 263 -11.53 -1.63 8.15
C THR A 263 -12.93 -2.16 8.39
N ARG A 264 -13.24 -3.35 7.88
CA ARG A 264 -14.58 -3.92 7.94
C ARG A 264 -14.84 -4.80 9.16
N PHE A 265 -13.90 -5.67 9.51
CA PHE A 265 -14.10 -6.71 10.51
C PHE A 265 -13.32 -6.47 11.82
N LEU A 266 -12.37 -5.53 11.83
CA LEU A 266 -11.60 -5.13 13.01
C LEU A 266 -11.73 -3.62 13.24
N PRO A 267 -12.92 -3.07 13.51
CA PRO A 267 -13.06 -1.64 13.79
C PRO A 267 -12.21 -1.26 15.01
N ALA A 268 -11.50 -0.13 14.89
CA ALA A 268 -10.74 0.46 15.97
C ALA A 268 -11.73 0.93 17.05
N GLY A 269 -11.84 0.18 18.16
CA GLY A 269 -12.65 0.63 19.28
C GLY A 269 -13.35 -0.49 20.04
N LYS A 270 -12.61 -1.45 20.55
CA LYS A 270 -12.92 -2.25 21.77
C LYS A 270 -11.61 -2.93 22.20
N ALA A 271 -10.71 -2.13 22.70
CA ALA A 271 -9.60 -2.58 23.54
C ALA A 271 -9.74 -1.90 24.89
#